data_9473ba809932e8367479545f9ac66be8
#
_entry.id   9473ba809932e8367479545f9ac66be8
#
_cell.length_a   1.000
_cell.length_b   1.000
_cell.length_c   1.000
_cell.angle_alpha   90.00
_cell.angle_beta   90.00
_cell.angle_gamma   90.00
#
_symmetry.space_group_name_H-M   'P 1'
#
loop_
_entity.id
_entity.type
_entity.pdbx_description
1 polymer ?
#
loop_
_entity_poly.entity_id
_entity_poly.type
_entity_poly.pdbx_seq_one_letter_code
_entity_poly.pdbx_strand_id
1 'polypeptide(L)'
;DYIRKYIPDVTDEQMRQWEASNALECMVLDGEKRYFRNAGPNLFRVDSACYDIKIAKEGTALSGSEKVNKENLPEVITAVKKENKAIVAPKRMRVTYTLTVDTNAVPAGKLVRCWLPYPRTDQARQRDVKFISASEPEYVFSPQECRHSTLYMEKRAVQGEPTVFSETFEYTSCGEWHNLCAEDVLPYDTTAALYKEYTAEREKHIVFSPRLRELAAKLTAGETNPYLKA
;
A
#
# COMPACT_ATOMS: atom_id res chain seq x y z
N ASP A 1 -18.23 -6.63 -15.65
CA ASP A 1 -17.28 -6.63 -16.78
C ASP A 1 -16.02 -7.42 -16.49
N TYR A 2 -15.33 -7.22 -15.33
CA TYR A 2 -14.07 -7.91 -15.03
C TYR A 2 -14.21 -9.45 -15.00
N ILE A 3 -15.24 -9.97 -14.36
CA ILE A 3 -15.51 -11.43 -14.28
C ILE A 3 -15.72 -12.02 -15.68
N ARG A 4 -16.49 -11.35 -16.52
CA ARG A 4 -16.76 -11.79 -17.89
C ARG A 4 -15.54 -11.86 -18.80
N LYS A 5 -14.47 -11.13 -18.46
CA LYS A 5 -13.18 -11.28 -19.16
C LYS A 5 -12.64 -12.71 -19.09
N TYR A 6 -12.88 -13.40 -17.99
CA TYR A 6 -12.36 -14.75 -17.71
C TYR A 6 -13.44 -15.82 -17.84
N ILE A 7 -14.67 -15.51 -17.43
CA ILE A 7 -15.85 -16.36 -17.44
C ILE A 7 -16.94 -15.64 -18.24
N PRO A 8 -16.94 -15.75 -19.58
CA PRO A 8 -17.88 -15.03 -20.44
C PRO A 8 -19.35 -15.35 -20.12
N ASP A 9 -19.62 -16.62 -19.82
CA ASP A 9 -20.96 -17.16 -19.58
C ASP A 9 -21.31 -17.22 -18.08
N VAL A 10 -20.74 -16.30 -17.26
CA VAL A 10 -21.02 -16.24 -15.83
C VAL A 10 -22.53 -16.11 -15.58
N THR A 11 -23.06 -16.98 -14.74
CA THR A 11 -24.49 -17.02 -14.40
C THR A 11 -24.81 -16.22 -13.14
N ASP A 12 -26.08 -15.82 -13.00
CA ASP A 12 -26.56 -15.16 -11.78
C ASP A 12 -26.45 -16.07 -10.54
N GLU A 13 -26.55 -17.38 -10.73
CA GLU A 13 -26.37 -18.36 -9.68
C GLU A 13 -24.94 -18.39 -9.15
N GLN A 14 -23.96 -18.41 -10.05
CA GLN A 14 -22.54 -18.31 -9.67
C GLN A 14 -22.26 -16.99 -8.93
N MET A 15 -22.81 -15.88 -9.40
CA MET A 15 -22.68 -14.59 -8.72
C MET A 15 -23.22 -14.65 -7.29
N ARG A 16 -24.43 -15.22 -7.10
CA ARG A 16 -25.02 -15.38 -5.75
C ARG A 16 -24.19 -16.30 -4.85
N GLN A 17 -23.62 -17.37 -5.37
CA GLN A 17 -22.75 -18.27 -4.59
C GLN A 17 -21.49 -17.56 -4.11
N TRP A 18 -20.82 -16.78 -4.96
CA TRP A 18 -19.65 -15.98 -4.56
C TRP A 18 -20.00 -14.86 -3.59
N GLU A 19 -21.15 -14.23 -3.72
CA GLU A 19 -21.66 -13.26 -2.75
C GLU A 19 -21.92 -13.92 -1.39
N ALA A 20 -22.57 -15.07 -1.38
CA ALA A 20 -22.88 -15.81 -0.14
C ALA A 20 -21.63 -16.29 0.59
N SER A 21 -20.57 -16.64 -0.15
CA SER A 21 -19.26 -17.03 0.43
C SER A 21 -18.36 -15.84 0.77
N ASN A 22 -18.78 -14.60 0.48
CA ASN A 22 -17.97 -13.37 0.53
C ASN A 22 -16.74 -13.37 -0.38
N ALA A 23 -16.65 -14.29 -1.35
CA ALA A 23 -15.60 -14.26 -2.37
C ALA A 23 -15.80 -13.09 -3.35
N LEU A 24 -17.06 -12.69 -3.59
CA LEU A 24 -17.44 -11.50 -4.35
C LEU A 24 -18.04 -10.47 -3.39
N GLU A 25 -17.20 -9.56 -2.91
CA GLU A 25 -17.58 -8.60 -1.87
C GLU A 25 -18.59 -7.57 -2.36
N CYS A 26 -19.72 -7.49 -1.68
CA CYS A 26 -20.76 -6.50 -1.93
C CYS A 26 -21.38 -5.99 -0.62
N MET A 27 -22.05 -4.86 -0.70
CA MET A 27 -22.89 -4.36 0.40
C MET A 27 -24.11 -3.61 -0.16
N VAL A 28 -25.12 -3.49 0.68
CA VAL A 28 -26.31 -2.70 0.36
C VAL A 28 -26.09 -1.28 0.88
N LEU A 29 -26.11 -0.30 -0.01
CA LEU A 29 -26.04 1.13 0.29
C LEU A 29 -27.30 1.80 -0.26
N ASP A 30 -28.02 2.52 0.60
CA ASP A 30 -29.26 3.21 0.23
C ASP A 30 -30.30 2.33 -0.47
N GLY A 31 -30.40 1.06 -0.05
CA GLY A 31 -31.31 0.06 -0.63
C GLY A 31 -30.82 -0.60 -1.93
N GLU A 32 -29.67 -0.21 -2.47
CA GLU A 32 -29.08 -0.80 -3.67
C GLU A 32 -27.86 -1.66 -3.34
N LYS A 33 -27.78 -2.84 -3.97
CA LYS A 33 -26.58 -3.68 -3.87
C LYS A 33 -25.45 -3.07 -4.70
N ARG A 34 -24.31 -2.83 -4.07
CA ARG A 34 -23.09 -2.29 -4.66
C ARG A 34 -21.93 -3.26 -4.45
N TYR A 35 -21.08 -3.42 -5.47
CA TYR A 35 -19.84 -4.18 -5.36
C TYR A 35 -18.67 -3.24 -5.08
N PHE A 36 -17.71 -3.70 -4.28
CA PHE A 36 -16.45 -2.99 -4.12
C PHE A 36 -15.70 -2.92 -5.44
N ARG A 37 -14.97 -1.85 -5.67
CA ARG A 37 -14.25 -1.62 -6.94
C ARG A 37 -13.34 -2.80 -7.32
N ASN A 38 -12.72 -3.44 -6.34
CA ASN A 38 -11.81 -4.57 -6.54
C ASN A 38 -12.47 -5.94 -6.28
N ALA A 39 -13.77 -6.02 -6.08
CA ALA A 39 -14.45 -7.29 -5.82
C ALA A 39 -14.21 -8.32 -6.94
N GLY A 40 -14.29 -7.91 -8.20
CA GLY A 40 -13.97 -8.78 -9.33
C GLY A 40 -12.52 -9.28 -9.33
N PRO A 41 -11.49 -8.42 -9.28
CA PRO A 41 -10.11 -8.85 -9.13
C PRO A 41 -9.85 -9.73 -7.90
N ASN A 42 -10.47 -9.42 -6.75
CA ASN A 42 -10.30 -10.20 -5.52
C ASN A 42 -10.91 -11.59 -5.62
N LEU A 43 -12.07 -11.74 -6.28
CA LEU A 43 -12.67 -13.04 -6.54
C LEU A 43 -11.66 -14.03 -7.13
N PHE A 44 -10.88 -13.58 -8.13
CA PHE A 44 -9.84 -14.39 -8.78
C PHE A 44 -8.54 -14.56 -7.94
N ARG A 45 -8.55 -14.14 -6.68
CA ARG A 45 -7.49 -14.39 -5.71
C ARG A 45 -7.94 -15.31 -4.59
N VAL A 46 -9.22 -15.24 -4.21
CA VAL A 46 -9.74 -15.94 -3.01
C VAL A 46 -10.56 -17.18 -3.36
N ASP A 47 -11.21 -17.23 -4.53
CA ASP A 47 -11.90 -18.42 -5.02
C ASP A 47 -10.95 -19.28 -5.86
N SER A 48 -10.72 -20.52 -5.45
CA SER A 48 -9.73 -21.41 -6.09
C SER A 48 -10.06 -21.73 -7.54
N ALA A 49 -11.34 -21.95 -7.88
CA ALA A 49 -11.74 -22.26 -9.24
C ALA A 49 -11.55 -21.04 -10.17
N CYS A 50 -11.91 -19.85 -9.71
CA CYS A 50 -11.66 -18.60 -10.43
C CYS A 50 -10.16 -18.33 -10.58
N TYR A 51 -9.35 -18.61 -9.54
CA TYR A 51 -7.90 -18.48 -9.57
C TYR A 51 -7.29 -19.37 -10.67
N ASP A 52 -7.69 -20.64 -10.74
CA ASP A 52 -7.21 -21.60 -11.74
C ASP A 52 -7.57 -21.17 -13.17
N ILE A 53 -8.80 -20.68 -13.40
CA ILE A 53 -9.23 -20.12 -14.69
C ILE A 53 -8.34 -18.95 -15.10
N LYS A 54 -8.02 -18.06 -14.16
CA LYS A 54 -7.13 -16.92 -14.43
C LYS A 54 -5.70 -17.35 -14.75
N ILE A 55 -5.15 -18.31 -14.01
CA ILE A 55 -3.82 -18.86 -14.28
C ILE A 55 -3.79 -19.53 -15.66
N ALA A 56 -4.79 -20.34 -15.98
CA ALA A 56 -4.87 -21.00 -17.30
C ALA A 56 -4.87 -19.98 -18.46
N LYS A 57 -5.48 -18.81 -18.25
CA LYS A 57 -5.58 -17.77 -19.28
C LYS A 57 -4.36 -16.84 -19.35
N GLU A 58 -3.74 -16.51 -18.22
CA GLU A 58 -2.68 -15.50 -18.14
C GLU A 58 -1.29 -16.07 -17.80
N GLY A 59 -1.20 -17.36 -17.51
CA GLY A 59 0.03 -18.04 -17.08
C GLY A 59 0.46 -17.71 -15.65
N THR A 60 -0.08 -16.68 -15.03
CA THR A 60 0.14 -16.32 -13.63
C THR A 60 -1.00 -15.46 -13.10
N ALA A 61 -1.38 -15.67 -11.84
CA ALA A 61 -2.31 -14.79 -11.13
C ALA A 61 -1.59 -13.72 -10.29
N LEU A 62 -0.28 -13.80 -10.16
CA LEU A 62 0.50 -12.85 -9.36
C LEU A 62 0.66 -11.51 -10.09
N SER A 63 0.45 -10.41 -9.37
CA SER A 63 0.86 -9.09 -9.82
C SER A 63 2.38 -8.97 -9.86
N GLY A 64 2.91 -7.94 -10.54
CA GLY A 64 4.34 -7.70 -10.58
C GLY A 64 4.97 -7.56 -9.20
N SER A 65 4.29 -6.87 -8.26
CA SER A 65 4.76 -6.71 -6.88
C SER A 65 4.71 -8.03 -6.08
N GLU A 66 3.67 -8.84 -6.24
CA GLU A 66 3.58 -10.15 -5.59
C GLU A 66 4.69 -11.10 -6.09
N LYS A 67 4.98 -11.07 -7.39
CA LYS A 67 6.08 -11.84 -7.98
C LYS A 67 7.42 -11.43 -7.38
N VAL A 68 7.70 -10.13 -7.33
CA VAL A 68 8.93 -9.58 -6.74
C VAL A 68 9.06 -9.97 -5.26
N ASN A 69 7.97 -9.88 -4.48
CA ASN A 69 7.98 -10.29 -3.08
C ASN A 69 8.25 -11.79 -2.92
N LYS A 70 7.64 -12.63 -3.76
CA LYS A 70 7.84 -14.08 -3.72
C LYS A 70 9.29 -14.46 -4.06
N GLU A 71 9.95 -13.73 -4.93
CA GLU A 71 11.36 -13.96 -5.30
C GLU A 71 12.33 -13.39 -4.25
N ASN A 72 12.10 -12.16 -3.75
CA ASN A 72 13.02 -11.48 -2.84
C ASN A 72 12.92 -11.95 -1.38
N LEU A 73 11.73 -12.36 -0.91
CA LEU A 73 11.56 -12.71 0.49
C LEU A 73 12.44 -13.89 0.96
N PRO A 74 12.57 -14.99 0.21
CA PRO A 74 13.49 -16.06 0.56
C PRO A 74 14.96 -15.61 0.60
N GLU A 75 15.38 -14.71 -0.30
CA GLU A 75 16.72 -14.12 -0.31
C GLU A 75 16.99 -13.33 0.98
N VAL A 76 16.04 -12.47 1.37
CA VAL A 76 16.14 -11.67 2.60
C VAL A 76 16.20 -12.56 3.83
N ILE A 77 15.30 -13.55 3.96
CA ILE A 77 15.28 -14.48 5.09
C ILE A 77 16.60 -15.24 5.21
N THR A 78 17.14 -15.72 4.08
CA THR A 78 18.41 -16.44 4.04
C THR A 78 19.56 -15.54 4.48
N ALA A 79 19.61 -14.32 3.98
CA ALA A 79 20.64 -13.35 4.35
C ALA A 79 20.57 -12.98 5.84
N VAL A 80 19.35 -12.74 6.40
CA VAL A 80 19.15 -12.46 7.82
C VAL A 80 19.69 -13.60 8.69
N LYS A 81 19.35 -14.85 8.36
CA LYS A 81 19.82 -16.02 9.10
C LYS A 81 21.35 -16.21 9.01
N LYS A 82 21.94 -15.91 7.85
CA LYS A 82 23.38 -16.03 7.61
C LYS A 82 24.18 -14.92 8.33
N GLU A 83 23.68 -13.67 8.25
CA GLU A 83 24.42 -12.50 8.76
C GLU A 83 24.07 -12.19 10.21
N ASN A 84 23.03 -12.80 10.75
CA ASN A 84 22.47 -12.52 12.08
C ASN A 84 22.16 -11.02 12.26
N LYS A 85 21.54 -10.42 11.24
CA LYS A 85 21.13 -9.01 11.21
C LYS A 85 19.72 -8.92 10.61
N ALA A 86 18.86 -8.11 11.19
CA ALA A 86 17.50 -7.92 10.71
C ALA A 86 17.43 -7.18 9.36
N ILE A 87 18.40 -6.31 9.07
CA ILE A 87 18.44 -5.47 7.87
C ILE A 87 19.60 -5.90 6.99
N VAL A 88 19.29 -6.41 5.79
CA VAL A 88 20.22 -7.11 4.89
C VAL A 88 19.91 -6.79 3.42
N ALA A 89 20.64 -7.42 2.52
CA ALA A 89 20.43 -7.39 1.06
C ALA A 89 20.29 -5.96 0.51
N PRO A 90 21.28 -5.07 0.69
CA PRO A 90 21.22 -3.69 0.21
C PRO A 90 21.19 -3.65 -1.33
N LYS A 91 20.25 -2.89 -1.88
CA LYS A 91 20.12 -2.65 -3.33
C LYS A 91 20.14 -1.14 -3.60
N ARG A 92 21.14 -0.68 -4.36
CA ARG A 92 21.21 0.73 -4.80
C ARG A 92 20.17 0.98 -5.89
N MET A 93 19.38 2.02 -5.72
CA MET A 93 18.31 2.38 -6.63
C MET A 93 18.43 3.85 -7.03
N ARG A 94 18.14 4.12 -8.30
CA ARG A 94 17.84 5.48 -8.81
C ARG A 94 16.37 5.50 -9.19
N VAL A 95 15.65 6.48 -8.67
CA VAL A 95 14.21 6.65 -8.90
C VAL A 95 13.97 8.02 -9.51
N THR A 96 13.17 8.06 -10.57
CA THR A 96 12.61 9.29 -11.10
C THR A 96 11.09 9.20 -10.98
N TYR A 97 10.50 10.09 -10.19
CA TYR A 97 9.06 10.30 -10.19
C TYR A 97 8.69 11.38 -11.17
N THR A 98 7.62 11.15 -11.93
CA THR A 98 7.03 12.15 -12.81
C THR A 98 5.52 12.15 -12.60
N LEU A 99 4.96 13.31 -12.34
CA LEU A 99 3.52 13.54 -12.23
C LEU A 99 3.13 14.52 -13.33
N THR A 100 2.15 14.12 -14.14
CA THR A 100 1.61 14.93 -15.23
C THR A 100 0.15 15.27 -14.92
N VAL A 101 -0.15 16.57 -14.90
CA VAL A 101 -1.53 17.08 -14.90
C VAL A 101 -1.89 17.34 -16.36
N ASP A 102 -2.99 16.74 -16.80
CA ASP A 102 -3.42 16.77 -18.19
C ASP A 102 -3.61 18.19 -18.72
N THR A 103 -3.38 18.35 -20.02
CA THR A 103 -3.54 19.61 -20.75
C THR A 103 -4.93 20.21 -20.47
N ASN A 104 -4.94 21.49 -20.09
CA ASN A 104 -6.15 22.26 -19.77
C ASN A 104 -6.99 21.72 -18.59
N ALA A 105 -6.50 20.75 -17.81
CA ALA A 105 -7.17 20.30 -16.58
C ALA A 105 -7.23 21.39 -15.51
N VAL A 106 -6.28 22.33 -15.55
CA VAL A 106 -6.24 23.52 -14.69
C VAL A 106 -6.23 24.78 -15.58
N PRO A 107 -7.04 25.79 -15.28
CA PRO A 107 -7.07 27.04 -16.05
C PRO A 107 -5.69 27.71 -16.12
N ALA A 108 -5.34 28.27 -17.28
CA ALA A 108 -4.09 28.97 -17.47
C ALA A 108 -3.82 30.04 -16.41
N GLY A 109 -2.59 30.13 -15.96
CA GLY A 109 -2.15 31.08 -14.92
C GLY A 109 -2.47 30.66 -13.49
N LYS A 110 -3.30 29.63 -13.27
CA LYS A 110 -3.55 29.08 -11.92
C LYS A 110 -2.36 28.29 -11.42
N LEU A 111 -2.10 28.41 -10.12
CA LEU A 111 -1.01 27.71 -9.44
C LEU A 111 -1.37 26.23 -9.24
N VAL A 112 -0.49 25.34 -9.69
CA VAL A 112 -0.54 23.92 -9.43
C VAL A 112 0.55 23.57 -8.40
N ARG A 113 0.19 22.87 -7.35
CA ARG A 113 1.09 22.44 -6.28
C ARG A 113 1.24 20.94 -6.31
N CYS A 114 2.48 20.47 -6.11
CA CYS A 114 2.81 19.06 -6.16
C CYS A 114 3.66 18.66 -4.96
N TRP A 115 3.38 17.51 -4.36
CA TRP A 115 4.17 16.85 -3.35
C TRP A 115 4.53 15.46 -3.86
N LEU A 116 5.77 15.26 -4.29
CA LEU A 116 6.26 13.94 -4.71
C LEU A 116 6.84 13.18 -3.51
N PRO A 117 6.68 11.84 -3.44
CA PRO A 117 7.24 11.03 -2.38
C PRO A 117 8.76 11.04 -2.39
N TYR A 118 9.40 11.40 -1.29
CA TYR A 118 10.85 11.40 -1.14
C TYR A 118 11.28 10.41 -0.03
N PRO A 119 12.43 9.70 -0.15
CA PRO A 119 12.87 8.76 0.88
C PRO A 119 13.11 9.45 2.21
N ARG A 120 12.70 8.80 3.28
CA ARG A 120 13.08 9.23 4.64
C ARG A 120 14.56 8.94 4.90
N THR A 121 15.26 9.84 5.57
CA THR A 121 16.69 9.69 5.89
C THR A 121 16.94 9.07 7.25
N ASP A 122 15.89 8.94 8.08
CA ASP A 122 15.92 8.39 9.44
C ASP A 122 15.50 6.91 9.52
N GLN A 123 15.34 6.23 8.36
CA GLN A 123 14.93 4.84 8.29
C GLN A 123 16.14 3.93 8.00
N ALA A 124 16.37 2.93 8.86
CA ALA A 124 17.49 2.01 8.70
C ALA A 124 17.45 1.21 7.39
N ARG A 125 16.25 1.01 6.81
CA ARG A 125 16.04 0.35 5.52
C ARG A 125 16.31 1.23 4.31
N GLN A 126 16.34 2.56 4.50
CA GLN A 126 16.57 3.54 3.42
C GLN A 126 17.81 4.35 3.76
N ARG A 127 18.92 3.99 3.14
CA ARG A 127 20.24 4.58 3.44
C ARG A 127 20.82 5.31 2.24
N ASP A 128 21.83 6.11 2.49
CA ASP A 128 22.62 6.78 1.45
C ASP A 128 21.74 7.58 0.46
N VAL A 129 20.72 8.24 1.00
CA VAL A 129 19.80 9.05 0.20
C VAL A 129 20.55 10.22 -0.40
N LYS A 130 20.48 10.35 -1.74
CA LYS A 130 21.11 11.42 -2.50
C LYS A 130 20.11 12.05 -3.46
N PHE A 131 19.78 13.29 -3.25
CA PHE A 131 19.02 14.08 -4.22
C PHE A 131 19.85 14.34 -5.48
N ILE A 132 19.24 14.23 -6.66
CA ILE A 132 19.88 14.45 -7.96
C ILE A 132 19.32 15.70 -8.63
N SER A 133 18.00 15.76 -8.82
CA SER A 133 17.36 16.88 -9.51
C SER A 133 15.86 16.97 -9.25
N ALA A 134 15.31 18.14 -9.49
CA ALA A 134 13.88 18.41 -9.60
C ALA A 134 13.59 19.17 -10.89
N SER A 135 12.36 19.12 -11.39
CA SER A 135 11.91 19.85 -12.58
C SER A 135 11.81 21.36 -12.35
N GLU A 136 11.58 21.76 -11.11
CA GLU A 136 11.48 23.17 -10.74
C GLU A 136 12.74 23.61 -9.98
N PRO A 137 13.23 24.84 -10.22
CA PRO A 137 14.41 25.35 -9.51
C PRO A 137 14.13 25.65 -8.04
N GLU A 138 12.87 25.93 -7.72
CA GLU A 138 12.41 26.16 -6.35
C GLU A 138 11.63 24.94 -5.86
N TYR A 139 12.13 24.31 -4.80
CA TYR A 139 11.52 23.15 -4.15
C TYR A 139 11.79 23.16 -2.67
N VAL A 140 10.94 22.45 -1.90
CA VAL A 140 11.07 22.35 -0.45
C VAL A 140 10.92 20.89 -0.02
N PHE A 141 11.88 20.38 0.74
CA PHE A 141 11.73 19.10 1.41
C PHE A 141 10.84 19.27 2.65
N SER A 142 9.96 18.28 2.90
CA SER A 142 9.20 18.26 4.13
C SER A 142 10.16 18.16 5.35
N PRO A 143 9.80 18.78 6.49
CA PRO A 143 10.53 18.58 7.73
C PRO A 143 10.62 17.10 8.11
N GLN A 144 11.70 16.71 8.81
CA GLN A 144 11.91 15.32 9.22
C GLN A 144 10.85 14.79 10.20
N GLU A 145 10.20 15.68 10.94
CA GLU A 145 9.12 15.38 11.86
C GLU A 145 7.85 14.91 11.11
N CYS A 146 7.73 15.26 9.83
CA CYS A 146 6.63 14.79 9.00
C CYS A 146 6.75 13.29 8.78
N ARG A 147 5.63 12.57 8.95
CA ARG A 147 5.60 11.11 8.76
C ARG A 147 5.82 10.68 7.32
N HIS A 148 5.36 11.48 6.40
CA HIS A 148 5.60 11.32 4.96
C HIS A 148 6.65 12.32 4.52
N SER A 149 7.79 11.82 4.06
CA SER A 149 8.80 12.68 3.43
C SER A 149 8.40 12.96 1.99
N THR A 150 8.40 14.23 1.62
CA THR A 150 8.00 14.71 0.29
C THR A 150 8.91 15.84 -0.19
N LEU A 151 8.99 15.97 -1.51
CA LEU A 151 9.50 17.14 -2.18
C LEU A 151 8.31 17.96 -2.70
N TYR A 152 8.19 19.19 -2.22
CA TYR A 152 7.19 20.15 -2.70
C TYR A 152 7.73 20.99 -3.83
N MET A 153 6.90 21.17 -4.85
CA MET A 153 7.13 22.07 -5.99
C MET A 153 5.83 22.75 -6.40
N GLU A 154 5.92 23.90 -7.06
CA GLU A 154 4.76 24.55 -7.64
C GLU A 154 5.09 25.29 -8.93
N LYS A 155 4.14 25.35 -9.84
CA LYS A 155 4.19 26.21 -11.03
C LYS A 155 2.81 26.56 -11.58
N ARG A 156 2.76 27.57 -12.44
CA ARG A 156 1.51 27.99 -13.07
C ARG A 156 1.20 27.16 -14.30
N ALA A 157 -0.07 26.76 -14.43
CA ALA A 157 -0.57 26.09 -15.62
C ALA A 157 -0.46 27.00 -16.87
N VAL A 158 -0.08 26.41 -17.99
CA VAL A 158 0.02 27.08 -19.30
C VAL A 158 -1.08 26.55 -20.22
N GLN A 159 -1.70 27.45 -20.99
CA GLN A 159 -2.74 27.08 -21.93
C GLN A 159 -2.21 26.11 -23.00
N GLY A 160 -2.89 25.00 -23.20
CA GLY A 160 -2.53 24.03 -24.25
C GLY A 160 -1.35 23.10 -23.89
N GLU A 161 -0.78 23.22 -22.67
CA GLU A 161 0.34 22.40 -22.22
C GLU A 161 -0.03 21.58 -20.98
N PRO A 162 0.52 20.37 -20.82
CA PRO A 162 0.42 19.63 -19.56
C PRO A 162 1.32 20.28 -18.50
N THR A 163 0.91 20.20 -17.22
CA THR A 163 1.76 20.61 -16.11
C THR A 163 2.49 19.39 -15.57
N VAL A 164 3.81 19.34 -15.77
CA VAL A 164 4.64 18.18 -15.42
C VAL A 164 5.61 18.54 -14.28
N PHE A 165 5.61 17.72 -13.23
CA PHE A 165 6.59 17.76 -12.14
C PHE A 165 7.40 16.49 -12.15
N SER A 166 8.69 16.59 -11.87
CA SER A 166 9.54 15.42 -11.69
C SER A 166 10.63 15.66 -10.66
N GLU A 167 11.05 14.57 -10.04
CA GLU A 167 12.24 14.54 -9.18
C GLU A 167 13.04 13.27 -9.46
N THR A 168 14.35 13.35 -9.24
CA THR A 168 15.25 12.19 -9.31
C THR A 168 16.10 12.14 -8.05
N PHE A 169 16.20 10.95 -7.46
CA PHE A 169 17.05 10.67 -6.31
C PHE A 169 17.64 9.27 -6.39
N GLU A 170 18.65 9.03 -5.58
CA GLU A 170 19.23 7.71 -5.34
C GLU A 170 19.13 7.37 -3.85
N TYR A 171 18.98 6.10 -3.56
CA TYR A 171 19.05 5.58 -2.20
C TYR A 171 19.39 4.09 -2.19
N THR A 172 19.81 3.59 -1.04
CA THR A 172 20.00 2.15 -0.82
C THR A 172 18.78 1.60 -0.08
N SER A 173 18.03 0.71 -0.74
CA SER A 173 16.92 -0.03 -0.13
C SER A 173 17.44 -1.35 0.42
N CYS A 174 17.10 -1.68 1.66
CA CYS A 174 17.46 -2.94 2.30
C CYS A 174 16.23 -3.79 2.58
N GLY A 175 16.38 -5.11 2.50
CA GLY A 175 15.40 -6.05 3.03
C GLY A 175 15.43 -6.03 4.57
N GLU A 176 14.29 -6.27 5.20
CA GLU A 176 14.18 -6.41 6.66
C GLU A 176 13.29 -7.61 6.98
N TRP A 177 13.78 -8.43 7.88
CA TRP A 177 13.02 -9.55 8.40
C TRP A 177 13.42 -9.85 9.84
N HIS A 178 12.42 -10.12 10.67
CA HIS A 178 12.58 -10.50 12.07
C HIS A 178 12.02 -11.90 12.28
N ASN A 179 12.81 -12.78 12.92
CA ASN A 179 12.36 -14.09 13.31
C ASN A 179 11.57 -13.99 14.63
N LEU A 180 10.34 -13.49 14.53
CA LEU A 180 9.47 -13.34 15.69
C LEU A 180 8.64 -14.60 15.90
N CYS A 181 8.52 -15.03 17.14
CA CYS A 181 7.54 -16.03 17.59
C CYS A 181 6.64 -15.43 18.69
N ALA A 182 5.53 -16.10 18.95
CA ALA A 182 4.53 -15.59 19.90
C ALA A 182 5.10 -15.40 21.32
N GLU A 183 6.07 -16.22 21.68
CA GLU A 183 6.74 -16.22 22.98
C GLU A 183 7.67 -15.01 23.18
N ASP A 184 8.16 -14.39 22.10
CA ASP A 184 9.02 -13.21 22.14
C ASP A 184 8.23 -11.92 22.39
N VAL A 185 6.90 -11.97 22.31
CA VAL A 185 6.05 -10.79 22.38
C VAL A 185 5.81 -10.38 23.83
N LEU A 186 6.31 -9.22 24.19
CA LEU A 186 6.10 -8.63 25.50
C LEU A 186 4.76 -7.87 25.57
N PRO A 187 4.16 -7.74 26.76
CA PRO A 187 3.02 -6.85 26.97
C PRO A 187 3.33 -5.43 26.52
N TYR A 188 2.33 -4.73 26.01
CA TYR A 188 2.48 -3.33 25.66
C TYR A 188 2.81 -2.47 26.89
N ASP A 189 3.78 -1.57 26.75
CA ASP A 189 3.90 -0.42 27.62
C ASP A 189 2.84 0.63 27.23
N THR A 190 1.71 0.58 27.93
CA THR A 190 0.57 1.50 27.67
C THR A 190 0.88 2.94 28.06
N THR A 191 2.01 3.20 28.74
CA THR A 191 2.46 4.55 29.11
C THR A 191 3.32 5.20 28.03
N ALA A 192 3.89 4.40 27.14
CA ALA A 192 4.74 4.86 26.05
C ALA A 192 4.01 5.82 25.11
N ALA A 193 4.68 6.86 24.67
CA ALA A 193 4.13 7.86 23.75
C ALA A 193 3.67 7.23 22.43
N LEU A 194 4.47 6.31 21.88
CA LEU A 194 4.12 5.58 20.66
C LEU A 194 2.85 4.74 20.83
N TYR A 195 2.70 4.03 21.96
CA TYR A 195 1.49 3.27 22.22
C TYR A 195 0.26 4.19 22.21
N LYS A 196 0.29 5.28 22.98
CA LYS A 196 -0.83 6.23 23.06
C LYS A 196 -1.16 6.84 21.71
N GLU A 197 -0.15 7.19 20.93
CA GLU A 197 -0.33 7.79 19.62
C GLU A 197 -0.96 6.80 18.61
N TYR A 198 -0.45 5.58 18.55
CA TYR A 198 -0.89 4.61 17.52
C TYR A 198 -2.14 3.80 17.91
N THR A 199 -2.55 3.84 19.17
CA THR A 199 -3.81 3.23 19.62
C THR A 199 -4.94 4.25 19.84
N ALA A 200 -4.70 5.54 19.59
CA ALA A 200 -5.72 6.58 19.68
C ALA A 200 -6.54 6.71 18.39
N GLU A 201 -7.76 7.19 18.53
CA GLU A 201 -8.55 7.66 17.41
C GLU A 201 -7.89 8.87 16.74
N ARG A 202 -7.98 8.94 15.41
CA ARG A 202 -7.49 10.08 14.60
C ARG A 202 -8.54 10.42 13.54
N GLU A 203 -9.42 11.31 13.91
CA GLU A 203 -10.46 11.79 13.01
C GLU A 203 -9.82 12.41 11.72
N LYS A 204 -10.41 12.19 10.59
CA LYS A 204 -11.74 11.60 10.29
C LYS A 204 -11.66 10.13 9.86
N HIS A 205 -10.46 9.56 9.73
CA HIS A 205 -10.24 8.26 9.10
C HIS A 205 -10.14 7.10 10.09
N ILE A 206 -9.66 7.35 11.30
CA ILE A 206 -9.50 6.33 12.33
C ILE A 206 -10.46 6.65 13.47
N VAL A 207 -11.66 6.08 13.40
CA VAL A 207 -12.72 6.23 14.39
C VAL A 207 -13.18 4.84 14.84
N PHE A 208 -13.13 4.59 16.14
CA PHE A 208 -13.52 3.32 16.73
C PHE A 208 -15.03 3.26 16.99
N SER A 209 -15.81 3.20 15.90
CA SER A 209 -17.25 3.06 15.99
C SER A 209 -17.66 1.79 16.76
N PRO A 210 -18.86 1.73 17.37
CA PRO A 210 -19.34 0.53 18.04
C PRO A 210 -19.25 -0.73 17.19
N ARG A 211 -19.59 -0.63 15.89
CA ARG A 211 -19.48 -1.74 14.93
C ARG A 211 -18.05 -2.23 14.75
N LEU A 212 -17.05 -1.32 14.65
CA LEU A 212 -15.64 -1.71 14.53
C LEU A 212 -15.12 -2.36 15.79
N ARG A 213 -15.51 -1.87 16.98
CA ARG A 213 -15.16 -2.46 18.26
C ARG A 213 -15.73 -3.88 18.42
N GLU A 214 -17.00 -4.07 18.05
CA GLU A 214 -17.65 -5.39 18.05
C GLU A 214 -16.97 -6.35 17.09
N LEU A 215 -16.67 -5.92 15.86
CA LEU A 215 -15.97 -6.72 14.87
C LEU A 215 -14.58 -7.13 15.38
N ALA A 216 -13.79 -6.16 15.89
CA ALA A 216 -12.47 -6.44 16.44
C ALA A 216 -12.55 -7.47 17.60
N ALA A 217 -13.49 -7.29 18.54
CA ALA A 217 -13.70 -8.22 19.64
C ALA A 217 -14.06 -9.63 19.15
N LYS A 218 -14.89 -9.73 18.10
CA LYS A 218 -15.26 -11.01 17.50
C LYS A 218 -14.08 -11.71 16.83
N LEU A 219 -13.28 -10.97 16.07
CA LEU A 219 -12.14 -11.52 15.33
C LEU A 219 -10.99 -11.95 16.23
N THR A 220 -10.81 -11.27 17.37
CA THR A 220 -9.73 -11.55 18.33
C THR A 220 -10.21 -12.30 19.55
N ALA A 221 -11.41 -12.91 19.52
CA ALA A 221 -12.00 -13.61 20.64
C ALA A 221 -11.11 -14.78 21.10
N GLY A 222 -10.76 -14.79 22.39
CA GLY A 222 -9.89 -15.83 22.99
C GLY A 222 -8.39 -15.62 22.78
N GLU A 223 -7.97 -14.69 21.93
CA GLU A 223 -6.55 -14.36 21.78
C GLU A 223 -6.14 -13.26 22.77
N THR A 224 -5.02 -13.46 23.46
CA THR A 224 -4.45 -12.50 24.42
C THR A 224 -3.15 -11.86 23.93
N ASN A 225 -2.41 -12.59 23.07
CA ASN A 225 -1.15 -12.11 22.52
C ASN A 225 -1.38 -10.95 21.54
N PRO A 226 -0.81 -9.76 21.76
CA PRO A 226 -1.04 -8.59 20.91
C PRO A 226 -0.53 -8.78 19.47
N TYR A 227 0.52 -9.55 19.27
CA TYR A 227 1.05 -9.85 17.93
C TYR A 227 0.10 -10.75 17.12
N LEU A 228 -0.50 -11.76 17.78
CA LEU A 228 -1.45 -12.66 17.12
C LEU A 228 -2.82 -12.01 16.88
N LYS A 229 -3.15 -10.92 17.60
CA LYS A 229 -4.36 -10.11 17.35
C LYS A 229 -4.26 -9.25 16.10
N ALA A 230 -3.07 -8.90 15.67
CA ALA A 230 -2.81 -8.05 14.49
C ALA A 230 -2.77 -8.86 13.19
#